data_e7cc8326b322873455f487b61af1ef99
#
_entry.id   e7cc8326b322873455f487b61af1ef99
#
_cell.length_a   1.000
_cell.length_b   1.000
_cell.length_c   1.000
_cell.angle_alpha   90.00
_cell.angle_beta   90.00
_cell.angle_gamma   90.00
#
_symmetry.space_group_name_H-M   'P 1'
#
loop_
_entity.id
_entity.type
_entity.pdbx_description
1 polymer ?
#
loop_
_entity_poly.entity_id
_entity_poly.type
_entity_poly.pdbx_seq_one_letter_code
_entity_poly.pdbx_strand_id
1 'polypeptide(L)'
;MNTDVRVMMKAIVIAGCSVFAFLFALAMLAQAAAEPQVFSTSAGPVKITPLYHASTLIEAGGKTIYLDPAKPTRFSGLPKADLILITDIHGDHMDPDSIKDISKAETKIFAAPAVVATVTGAKPIANGETKSWQGWTIEAIPAYNLKRGPEPGKFFHDKGRGNGYVITYGGKRFYFSGDTEGVPEMRALQNIDVAFVCMNLPYTMPPEEAADAVKAFHPKIVIPYHYRGSDLAVFKKGLEGTGIEVRLLEWYPK
;
A
#
# COMPACT_ATOMS: atom_id res chain seq x y z
N MET A 1 65.92 38.22 -36.21
CA MET A 1 64.53 38.43 -36.62
C MET A 1 63.88 37.06 -36.76
N ASN A 2 62.95 36.60 -36.06
CA ASN A 2 62.21 36.95 -34.87
C ASN A 2 61.73 35.65 -34.25
N THR A 3 62.14 35.42 -33.03
CA THR A 3 61.76 34.31 -32.16
C THR A 3 60.60 34.76 -31.27
N ASP A 4 59.38 34.98 -31.77
CA ASP A 4 58.29 35.42 -30.88
C ASP A 4 56.85 35.03 -31.30
N VAL A 5 56.68 33.97 -32.11
CA VAL A 5 55.33 33.55 -32.51
C VAL A 5 54.96 32.14 -32.02
N ARG A 6 55.85 31.45 -31.25
CA ARG A 6 55.60 30.06 -30.83
C ARG A 6 55.15 29.85 -29.37
N VAL A 7 54.95 30.91 -28.61
CA VAL A 7 54.58 30.82 -27.17
C VAL A 7 53.09 31.13 -26.89
N MET A 8 52.34 31.66 -27.83
CA MET A 8 50.92 32.04 -27.60
C MET A 8 49.85 31.06 -28.04
N MET A 9 50.24 29.87 -28.54
CA MET A 9 49.24 28.84 -28.95
C MET A 9 49.17 27.60 -28.04
N LYS A 10 49.72 27.61 -26.84
CA LYS A 10 49.63 26.49 -25.89
C LYS A 10 48.80 26.77 -24.61
N ALA A 11 48.12 27.88 -24.48
CA ALA A 11 47.42 28.26 -23.26
C ALA A 11 45.88 28.27 -23.38
N ILE A 12 45.26 27.81 -24.47
CA ILE A 12 43.79 27.86 -24.69
C ILE A 12 43.12 26.47 -24.79
N VAL A 13 43.80 25.39 -24.57
CA VAL A 13 43.21 24.03 -24.70
C VAL A 13 42.95 23.30 -23.36
N ILE A 14 43.27 23.92 -22.21
CA ILE A 14 43.09 23.22 -20.88
C ILE A 14 41.92 23.77 -20.05
N ALA A 15 41.18 24.78 -20.51
CA ALA A 15 40.07 25.35 -19.76
C ALA A 15 38.68 24.86 -20.19
N GLY A 16 38.56 23.97 -21.18
CA GLY A 16 37.30 23.53 -21.77
C GLY A 16 36.73 22.19 -21.28
N CYS A 17 37.50 21.37 -20.56
CA CYS A 17 37.10 19.98 -20.21
C CYS A 17 36.62 19.79 -18.78
N SER A 18 36.65 20.81 -17.92
CA SER A 18 36.28 20.62 -16.49
C SER A 18 34.87 21.07 -16.11
N VAL A 19 34.09 21.65 -17.01
CA VAL A 19 32.71 22.11 -16.72
C VAL A 19 31.65 21.09 -17.16
N PHE A 20 31.99 20.14 -18.03
CA PHE A 20 31.03 19.12 -18.50
C PHE A 20 30.93 17.86 -17.61
N ALA A 21 31.82 17.70 -16.64
CA ALA A 21 31.83 16.52 -15.76
C ALA A 21 31.01 16.69 -14.46
N PHE A 22 30.49 17.89 -14.15
CA PHE A 22 29.76 18.15 -12.90
C PHE A 22 28.22 18.23 -13.05
N LEU A 23 27.70 18.09 -14.26
CA LEU A 23 26.24 18.11 -14.51
C LEU A 23 25.59 16.73 -14.62
N PHE A 24 26.34 15.64 -14.42
CA PHE A 24 25.80 14.27 -14.51
C PHE A 24 25.68 13.55 -13.16
N ALA A 25 25.93 14.19 -12.03
CA ALA A 25 25.94 13.58 -10.70
C ALA A 25 24.75 13.95 -9.81
N LEU A 26 23.68 14.57 -10.36
CA LEU A 26 22.43 14.74 -9.66
C LEU A 26 21.28 14.02 -10.40
N ALA A 27 21.52 12.82 -10.87
CA ALA A 27 20.44 11.85 -10.99
C ALA A 27 20.06 11.49 -9.55
N MET A 28 19.12 12.24 -8.98
CA MET A 28 18.42 11.81 -7.78
C MET A 28 18.04 10.35 -7.99
N LEU A 29 18.45 9.49 -7.09
CA LEU A 29 17.84 8.20 -6.86
C LEU A 29 16.38 8.48 -6.50
N ALA A 30 15.56 8.76 -7.50
CA ALA A 30 14.13 8.64 -7.38
C ALA A 30 13.93 7.16 -7.06
N GLN A 31 13.62 6.86 -5.82
CA GLN A 31 13.19 5.53 -5.41
C GLN A 31 12.05 5.18 -6.38
N ALA A 32 12.31 4.21 -7.27
CA ALA A 32 11.32 3.83 -8.27
C ALA A 32 10.09 3.35 -7.51
N ALA A 33 9.05 4.18 -7.49
CA ALA A 33 7.75 3.75 -6.98
C ALA A 33 7.35 2.50 -7.76
N ALA A 34 6.74 1.53 -7.07
CA ALA A 34 6.23 0.35 -7.75
C ALA A 34 5.25 0.78 -8.85
N GLU A 35 5.28 0.07 -9.99
CA GLU A 35 4.39 0.37 -11.10
C GLU A 35 2.92 0.24 -10.65
N PRO A 36 2.10 1.25 -10.92
CA PRO A 36 0.69 1.23 -10.54
C PRO A 36 -0.07 0.16 -11.31
N GLN A 37 -1.02 -0.48 -10.65
CA GLN A 37 -1.97 -1.40 -11.25
C GLN A 37 -3.25 -0.66 -11.65
N VAL A 38 -3.70 -0.85 -12.88
CA VAL A 38 -4.91 -0.20 -13.40
C VAL A 38 -6.00 -1.24 -13.64
N PHE A 39 -7.17 -1.00 -13.06
CA PHE A 39 -8.34 -1.87 -13.18
C PHE A 39 -9.51 -1.11 -13.82
N SER A 40 -10.02 -1.58 -14.96
CA SER A 40 -11.19 -1.00 -15.61
C SER A 40 -12.46 -1.29 -14.81
N THR A 41 -13.30 -0.27 -14.58
CA THR A 41 -14.62 -0.40 -13.96
C THR A 41 -15.69 0.28 -14.80
N SER A 42 -16.96 0.11 -14.47
CA SER A 42 -18.05 0.80 -15.18
C SER A 42 -18.07 2.32 -14.97
N ALA A 43 -17.40 2.82 -13.91
CA ALA A 43 -17.28 4.25 -13.59
C ALA A 43 -15.91 4.86 -13.97
N GLY A 44 -15.12 4.14 -14.77
CA GLY A 44 -13.77 4.54 -15.16
C GLY A 44 -12.68 3.70 -14.49
N PRO A 45 -11.40 3.94 -14.81
CA PRO A 45 -10.29 3.17 -14.28
C PRO A 45 -10.03 3.50 -12.80
N VAL A 46 -9.68 2.45 -12.05
CA VAL A 46 -9.09 2.55 -10.69
C VAL A 46 -7.61 2.25 -10.81
N LYS A 47 -6.78 3.19 -10.39
CA LYS A 47 -5.33 3.06 -10.34
C LYS A 47 -4.92 2.82 -8.89
N ILE A 48 -4.20 1.74 -8.63
CA ILE A 48 -3.70 1.36 -7.30
C ILE A 48 -2.19 1.29 -7.34
N THR A 49 -1.54 2.11 -6.54
CA THR A 49 -0.08 2.23 -6.47
C THR A 49 0.40 1.71 -5.11
N PRO A 50 1.18 0.62 -5.07
CA PRO A 50 1.94 0.24 -3.89
C PRO A 50 2.90 1.36 -3.50
N LEU A 51 2.91 1.76 -2.24
CA LEU A 51 3.86 2.75 -1.76
C LEU A 51 4.95 2.10 -0.91
N TYR A 52 4.56 1.51 0.20
CA TYR A 52 5.46 0.76 1.07
C TYR A 52 4.65 -0.05 2.08
N HIS A 53 5.00 -1.32 2.30
CA HIS A 53 4.43 -2.20 3.32
C HIS A 53 2.89 -2.32 3.22
N ALA A 54 2.12 -1.61 4.05
CA ALA A 54 0.68 -1.51 3.96
C ALA A 54 0.19 -0.25 3.24
N SER A 55 1.06 0.77 3.14
CA SER A 55 0.68 2.07 2.55
C SER A 55 0.37 1.95 1.06
N THR A 56 -0.82 2.36 0.68
CA THR A 56 -1.34 2.26 -0.69
C THR A 56 -2.00 3.56 -1.13
N LEU A 57 -1.78 3.95 -2.38
CA LEU A 57 -2.47 5.06 -3.03
C LEU A 57 -3.49 4.51 -4.05
N ILE A 58 -4.74 4.96 -3.97
CA ILE A 58 -5.84 4.60 -4.86
C ILE A 58 -6.39 5.86 -5.50
N GLU A 59 -6.44 5.89 -6.83
CA GLU A 59 -6.91 7.03 -7.61
C GLU A 59 -8.02 6.58 -8.57
N ALA A 60 -9.21 7.18 -8.50
CA ALA A 60 -10.27 7.02 -9.49
C ALA A 60 -11.34 8.11 -9.36
N GLY A 61 -12.00 8.44 -10.46
CA GLY A 61 -13.09 9.43 -10.49
C GLY A 61 -12.67 10.81 -9.99
N GLY A 62 -11.40 11.21 -10.18
CA GLY A 62 -10.86 12.47 -9.69
C GLY A 62 -10.68 12.51 -8.15
N LYS A 63 -10.71 11.36 -7.48
CA LYS A 63 -10.51 11.22 -6.03
C LYS A 63 -9.23 10.48 -5.72
N THR A 64 -8.61 10.87 -4.62
CA THR A 64 -7.39 10.29 -4.07
C THR A 64 -7.70 9.67 -2.71
N ILE A 65 -7.46 8.37 -2.57
CA ILE A 65 -7.65 7.61 -1.34
C ILE A 65 -6.29 7.04 -0.92
N TYR A 66 -5.94 7.20 0.33
CA TYR A 66 -4.81 6.49 0.94
C TYR A 66 -5.30 5.43 1.90
N LEU A 67 -4.67 4.27 1.85
CA LEU A 67 -4.78 3.23 2.86
C LEU A 67 -3.48 3.20 3.67
N ASP A 68 -3.60 3.17 4.98
CA ASP A 68 -2.50 3.02 5.95
C ASP A 68 -1.29 3.93 5.70
N PRO A 69 -1.45 5.26 5.76
CA PRO A 69 -0.34 6.18 5.54
C PRO A 69 0.61 6.18 6.74
N ALA A 70 1.73 5.48 6.59
CA ALA A 70 2.73 5.29 7.64
C ALA A 70 4.17 5.43 7.14
N LYS A 71 5.12 5.72 8.04
CA LYS A 71 6.56 5.70 7.76
C LYS A 71 7.05 4.26 7.54
N PRO A 72 8.06 4.03 6.70
CA PRO A 72 8.95 5.04 6.08
C PRO A 72 8.45 5.54 4.70
N THR A 73 7.18 5.37 4.36
CA THR A 73 6.61 5.85 3.09
C THR A 73 6.90 7.35 2.91
N ARG A 74 7.35 7.72 1.71
CA ARG A 74 7.56 9.11 1.34
C ARG A 74 6.37 9.62 0.54
N PHE A 75 5.65 10.58 1.09
CA PHE A 75 4.46 11.17 0.47
C PHE A 75 4.73 12.46 -0.30
N SER A 76 5.97 12.95 -0.27
CA SER A 76 6.38 14.17 -1.00
C SER A 76 6.15 14.00 -2.51
N GLY A 77 5.49 14.95 -3.13
CA GLY A 77 5.14 14.92 -4.56
C GLY A 77 3.90 14.09 -4.91
N LEU A 78 3.31 13.37 -3.96
CA LEU A 78 2.05 12.67 -4.15
C LEU A 78 0.84 13.61 -3.93
N PRO A 79 -0.31 13.33 -4.55
CA PRO A 79 -1.51 14.15 -4.39
C PRO A 79 -2.02 14.14 -2.94
N LYS A 80 -2.71 15.21 -2.52
CA LYS A 80 -3.38 15.25 -1.22
C LYS A 80 -4.61 14.33 -1.19
N ALA A 81 -4.87 13.76 -0.03
CA ALA A 81 -5.98 12.82 0.19
C ALA A 81 -7.35 13.50 0.14
N ASP A 82 -8.30 12.88 -0.54
CA ASP A 82 -9.72 13.13 -0.35
C ASP A 82 -10.27 12.25 0.77
N LEU A 83 -9.76 11.00 0.87
CA LEU A 83 -10.12 10.03 1.89
C LEU A 83 -8.86 9.29 2.38
N ILE A 84 -8.81 9.04 3.68
CA ILE A 84 -7.82 8.15 4.31
C ILE A 84 -8.58 7.01 4.99
N LEU A 85 -8.13 5.78 4.76
CA LEU A 85 -8.60 4.58 5.43
C LEU A 85 -7.45 4.03 6.28
N ILE A 86 -7.72 3.68 7.53
CA ILE A 86 -6.71 3.14 8.44
C ILE A 86 -7.22 1.81 8.99
N THR A 87 -6.43 0.75 8.79
CA THR A 87 -6.79 -0.63 9.14
C THR A 87 -6.50 -0.96 10.60
N ASP A 88 -5.37 -0.51 11.14
CA ASP A 88 -4.94 -0.82 12.50
C ASP A 88 -4.25 0.37 13.19
N ILE A 89 -4.08 0.28 14.51
CA ILE A 89 -3.46 1.31 15.36
C ILE A 89 -1.93 1.23 15.37
N HIS A 90 -1.33 0.16 14.87
CA HIS A 90 0.12 0.00 14.87
C HIS A 90 0.81 1.03 13.97
N GLY A 91 2.05 1.37 14.31
CA GLY A 91 2.81 2.45 13.67
C GLY A 91 3.17 2.22 12.20
N ASP A 92 3.08 1.00 11.69
CA ASP A 92 3.28 0.64 10.28
C ASP A 92 1.99 0.75 9.42
N HIS A 93 0.85 1.05 10.06
CA HIS A 93 -0.43 1.38 9.42
C HIS A 93 -0.85 2.83 9.62
N MET A 94 -0.37 3.46 10.70
CA MET A 94 -0.80 4.80 11.09
C MET A 94 0.38 5.61 11.64
N ASP A 95 0.72 6.70 10.95
CA ASP A 95 1.66 7.70 11.44
C ASP A 95 1.03 9.11 11.35
N PRO A 96 0.88 9.83 12.48
CA PRO A 96 0.24 11.13 12.51
C PRO A 96 0.88 12.18 11.60
N ASP A 97 2.21 12.17 11.47
CA ASP A 97 2.91 13.10 10.58
C ASP A 97 2.58 12.80 9.11
N SER A 98 2.61 11.52 8.73
CA SER A 98 2.24 11.07 7.39
C SER A 98 0.79 11.44 7.04
N ILE A 99 -0.14 11.23 7.97
CA ILE A 99 -1.55 11.62 7.82
C ILE A 99 -1.64 13.13 7.60
N LYS A 100 -0.96 13.91 8.40
CA LYS A 100 -0.92 15.38 8.29
C LYS A 100 -0.35 15.83 6.94
N ASP A 101 0.73 15.20 6.51
CA ASP A 101 1.43 15.54 5.26
C ASP A 101 0.55 15.34 4.01
N ILE A 102 -0.32 14.32 4.00
CA ILE A 102 -1.22 14.05 2.86
C ILE A 102 -2.59 14.70 3.00
N SER A 103 -2.96 15.19 4.17
CA SER A 103 -4.27 15.80 4.42
C SER A 103 -4.41 17.20 3.81
N LYS A 104 -5.64 17.56 3.50
CA LYS A 104 -6.16 18.90 3.22
C LYS A 104 -7.40 19.15 4.07
N ALA A 105 -7.94 20.35 4.09
CA ALA A 105 -9.06 20.73 4.97
C ALA A 105 -10.31 19.82 4.83
N GLU A 106 -10.59 19.36 3.62
CA GLU A 106 -11.76 18.53 3.29
C GLU A 106 -11.50 17.02 3.42
N THR A 107 -10.27 16.59 3.73
CA THR A 107 -9.93 15.17 3.85
C THR A 107 -10.83 14.47 4.88
N LYS A 108 -11.43 13.37 4.49
CA LYS A 108 -12.16 12.48 5.41
C LYS A 108 -11.22 11.36 5.85
N ILE A 109 -11.37 10.92 7.09
CA ILE A 109 -10.63 9.79 7.64
C ILE A 109 -11.64 8.80 8.20
N PHE A 110 -11.65 7.57 7.70
CA PHE A 110 -12.39 6.46 8.28
C PHE A 110 -11.41 5.44 8.85
N ALA A 111 -11.69 4.95 10.03
CA ALA A 111 -10.78 4.04 10.73
C ALA A 111 -11.52 3.09 11.66
N ALA A 112 -10.86 2.00 12.06
CA ALA A 112 -11.35 1.16 13.13
C ALA A 112 -11.55 1.98 14.43
N PRO A 113 -12.53 1.63 15.28
CA PRO A 113 -12.82 2.40 16.50
C PRO A 113 -11.58 2.63 17.40
N ALA A 114 -10.67 1.67 17.50
CA ALA A 114 -9.44 1.79 18.27
C ALA A 114 -8.50 2.90 17.75
N VAL A 115 -8.49 3.15 16.44
CA VAL A 115 -7.67 4.19 15.79
C VAL A 115 -8.24 5.58 16.03
N VAL A 116 -9.57 5.71 16.09
CA VAL A 116 -10.27 7.01 16.21
C VAL A 116 -9.83 7.77 17.46
N ALA A 117 -9.50 7.06 18.53
CA ALA A 117 -9.02 7.67 19.77
C ALA A 117 -7.66 8.39 19.62
N THR A 118 -6.88 8.03 18.60
CA THR A 118 -5.50 8.53 18.39
C THR A 118 -5.36 9.46 17.18
N VAL A 119 -6.31 9.45 16.25
CA VAL A 119 -6.27 10.25 15.01
C VAL A 119 -7.36 11.33 15.05
N THR A 120 -6.95 12.57 15.22
CA THR A 120 -7.86 13.72 15.26
C THR A 120 -8.68 13.82 13.97
N GLY A 121 -9.99 13.94 14.08
CA GLY A 121 -10.93 14.07 12.96
C GLY A 121 -11.30 12.75 12.28
N ALA A 122 -10.75 11.62 12.70
CA ALA A 122 -11.15 10.31 12.21
C ALA A 122 -12.59 9.98 12.65
N LYS A 123 -13.34 9.33 11.77
CA LYS A 123 -14.68 8.81 12.03
C LYS A 123 -14.65 7.29 12.09
N PRO A 124 -15.32 6.67 13.06
CA PRO A 124 -15.31 5.23 13.17
C PRO A 124 -16.07 4.57 12.03
N ILE A 125 -15.54 3.43 11.63
CA ILE A 125 -16.24 2.41 10.87
C ILE A 125 -15.94 1.07 11.55
N ALA A 126 -16.93 0.51 12.25
CA ALA A 126 -16.75 -0.72 12.99
C ALA A 126 -16.85 -1.96 12.08
N ASN A 127 -16.31 -3.09 12.53
CA ASN A 127 -16.44 -4.35 11.82
C ASN A 127 -17.88 -4.65 11.42
N GLY A 128 -18.13 -4.97 10.16
CA GLY A 128 -19.45 -5.23 9.58
C GLY A 128 -20.21 -3.97 9.14
N GLU A 129 -19.73 -2.78 9.46
CA GLU A 129 -20.34 -1.54 8.96
C GLU A 129 -19.96 -1.23 7.52
N THR A 130 -20.83 -0.51 6.84
CA THR A 130 -20.65 -0.01 5.48
C THR A 130 -20.86 1.50 5.45
N LYS A 131 -19.98 2.21 4.76
CA LYS A 131 -20.12 3.65 4.49
C LYS A 131 -20.09 3.92 2.99
N SER A 132 -20.94 4.84 2.55
CA SER A 132 -20.89 5.40 1.21
C SER A 132 -20.15 6.74 1.21
N TRP A 133 -19.27 6.94 0.24
CA TRP A 133 -18.53 8.18 0.09
C TRP A 133 -18.23 8.48 -1.38
N GLN A 134 -18.76 9.58 -1.92
CA GLN A 134 -18.42 10.11 -3.25
C GLN A 134 -18.47 9.05 -4.39
N GLY A 135 -19.46 8.17 -4.39
CA GLY A 135 -19.61 7.08 -5.37
C GLY A 135 -18.84 5.81 -5.04
N TRP A 136 -18.14 5.79 -3.90
CA TRP A 136 -17.48 4.61 -3.35
C TRP A 136 -18.32 4.00 -2.23
N THR A 137 -18.23 2.69 -2.08
CA THR A 137 -18.74 1.96 -0.90
C THR A 137 -17.55 1.33 -0.18
N ILE A 138 -17.48 1.50 1.14
CA ILE A 138 -16.41 1.02 2.01
C ILE A 138 -17.05 0.12 3.07
N GLU A 139 -16.75 -1.17 3.03
CA GLU A 139 -17.21 -2.18 3.98
C GLU A 139 -16.05 -2.55 4.91
N ALA A 140 -16.24 -2.46 6.22
CA ALA A 140 -15.24 -2.86 7.20
C ALA A 140 -15.37 -4.35 7.51
N ILE A 141 -14.32 -5.10 7.20
CA ILE A 141 -14.23 -6.55 7.44
C ILE A 141 -13.41 -6.78 8.71
N PRO A 142 -13.81 -7.66 9.64
CA PRO A 142 -12.98 -7.98 10.80
C PRO A 142 -11.57 -8.43 10.40
N ALA A 143 -10.55 -7.82 11.01
CA ALA A 143 -9.15 -8.20 10.86
C ALA A 143 -8.56 -8.48 12.24
N TYR A 144 -8.11 -9.72 12.49
CA TYR A 144 -7.62 -10.13 13.79
C TYR A 144 -6.83 -11.44 13.73
N ASN A 145 -6.15 -11.79 14.85
CA ASN A 145 -5.47 -13.07 15.00
C ASN A 145 -6.39 -14.13 15.62
N LEU A 146 -6.26 -15.37 15.13
CA LEU A 146 -6.91 -16.55 15.68
C LEU A 146 -6.03 -17.28 16.72
N LYS A 147 -4.69 -17.23 16.50
CA LYS A 147 -3.73 -18.01 17.30
C LYS A 147 -2.39 -17.32 17.57
N ARG A 148 -2.02 -16.26 16.80
CA ARG A 148 -0.72 -15.60 16.94
C ARG A 148 -0.78 -14.42 17.88
N GLY A 149 0.21 -14.36 18.78
CA GLY A 149 0.34 -13.31 19.77
C GLY A 149 1.70 -13.33 20.45
N PRO A 150 1.99 -12.34 21.30
CA PRO A 150 3.27 -12.26 22.01
C PRO A 150 3.44 -13.37 23.06
N GLU A 151 2.34 -13.89 23.59
CA GLU A 151 2.33 -14.97 24.59
C GLU A 151 0.99 -15.73 24.56
N PRO A 152 0.90 -16.91 25.18
CA PRO A 152 -0.34 -17.69 25.21
C PRO A 152 -1.53 -16.90 25.75
N GLY A 153 -2.63 -16.86 24.99
CA GLY A 153 -3.87 -16.17 25.36
C GLY A 153 -3.89 -14.68 25.06
N LYS A 154 -2.80 -14.12 24.49
CA LYS A 154 -2.78 -12.74 23.96
C LYS A 154 -2.57 -12.76 22.46
N PHE A 155 -3.19 -11.83 21.76
CA PHE A 155 -3.08 -11.70 20.32
C PHE A 155 -2.31 -10.44 19.93
N PHE A 156 -1.62 -10.49 18.78
CA PHE A 156 -1.05 -9.27 18.19
C PHE A 156 -2.16 -8.31 17.76
N HIS A 157 -3.26 -8.87 17.22
CA HIS A 157 -4.43 -8.12 16.79
C HIS A 157 -5.69 -8.76 17.38
N ASP A 158 -6.29 -8.10 18.38
CA ASP A 158 -7.50 -8.57 19.03
C ASP A 158 -8.72 -8.41 18.11
N LYS A 159 -9.67 -9.33 18.22
CA LYS A 159 -10.94 -9.25 17.47
C LYS A 159 -11.68 -7.95 17.81
N GLY A 160 -12.10 -7.21 16.78
CA GLY A 160 -12.83 -5.93 16.93
C GLY A 160 -11.92 -4.70 16.99
N ARG A 161 -10.58 -4.87 17.03
CA ARG A 161 -9.63 -3.74 17.06
C ARG A 161 -9.34 -3.18 15.69
N GLY A 162 -9.05 -4.04 14.72
CA GLY A 162 -8.65 -3.68 13.35
C GLY A 162 -9.72 -3.96 12.32
N ASN A 163 -9.55 -3.38 11.14
CA ASN A 163 -10.38 -3.60 9.96
C ASN A 163 -9.53 -4.07 8.77
N GLY A 164 -10.05 -5.02 7.99
CA GLY A 164 -9.84 -5.04 6.56
C GLY A 164 -10.91 -4.16 5.89
N TYR A 165 -10.73 -3.83 4.62
CA TYR A 165 -11.72 -3.05 3.87
C TYR A 165 -12.05 -3.71 2.55
N VAL A 166 -13.34 -3.85 2.22
CA VAL A 166 -13.78 -4.03 0.83
C VAL A 166 -14.21 -2.67 0.30
N ILE A 167 -13.50 -2.19 -0.71
CA ILE A 167 -13.76 -0.92 -1.36
C ILE A 167 -14.38 -1.20 -2.72
N THR A 168 -15.60 -0.69 -2.96
CA THR A 168 -16.31 -0.88 -4.22
C THR A 168 -16.38 0.41 -5.01
N TYR A 169 -16.00 0.36 -6.29
CA TYR A 169 -16.14 1.46 -7.24
C TYR A 169 -16.48 0.94 -8.64
N GLY A 170 -17.49 1.53 -9.27
CA GLY A 170 -17.94 1.13 -10.60
C GLY A 170 -18.20 -0.37 -10.75
N GLY A 171 -18.76 -0.99 -9.69
CA GLY A 171 -19.10 -2.41 -9.65
C GLY A 171 -17.95 -3.37 -9.38
N LYS A 172 -16.68 -2.91 -9.27
CA LYS A 172 -15.54 -3.73 -8.85
C LYS A 172 -15.28 -3.63 -7.37
N ARG A 173 -14.96 -4.78 -6.75
CA ARG A 173 -14.71 -4.97 -5.33
C ARG A 173 -13.24 -5.25 -5.08
N PHE A 174 -12.59 -4.35 -4.33
CA PHE A 174 -11.18 -4.41 -3.96
C PHE A 174 -11.09 -4.69 -2.46
N TYR A 175 -10.54 -5.83 -2.06
CA TYR A 175 -10.34 -6.19 -0.67
C TYR A 175 -8.90 -5.93 -0.23
N PHE A 176 -8.73 -5.23 0.89
CA PHE A 176 -7.48 -5.05 1.60
C PHE A 176 -7.62 -5.70 2.96
N SER A 177 -6.79 -6.68 3.27
CA SER A 177 -6.98 -7.54 4.44
C SER A 177 -6.75 -6.83 5.78
N GLY A 178 -5.91 -5.78 5.81
CA GLY A 178 -5.34 -5.31 7.06
C GLY A 178 -4.50 -6.41 7.71
N ASP A 179 -4.18 -6.26 8.98
CA ASP A 179 -3.43 -7.25 9.73
C ASP A 179 -4.35 -8.32 10.31
N THR A 180 -4.32 -9.49 9.69
CA THR A 180 -5.22 -10.59 10.03
C THR A 180 -4.57 -11.96 9.82
N GLU A 181 -5.12 -12.96 10.44
CA GLU A 181 -5.03 -14.35 9.99
C GLU A 181 -6.21 -14.67 9.06
N GLY A 182 -6.28 -15.90 8.55
CA GLY A 182 -7.38 -16.33 7.69
C GLY A 182 -8.69 -16.53 8.44
N VAL A 183 -9.23 -15.44 8.99
CA VAL A 183 -10.44 -15.44 9.83
C VAL A 183 -11.70 -15.83 9.06
N PRO A 184 -12.74 -16.34 9.73
CA PRO A 184 -13.98 -16.77 9.08
C PRO A 184 -14.61 -15.69 8.20
N GLU A 185 -14.58 -14.43 8.65
CA GLU A 185 -15.15 -13.30 7.95
C GLU A 185 -14.42 -13.01 6.62
N MET A 186 -13.09 -13.13 6.59
CA MET A 186 -12.30 -13.05 5.36
C MET A 186 -12.64 -14.21 4.41
N ARG A 187 -12.70 -15.43 4.93
CA ARG A 187 -12.99 -16.65 4.16
C ARG A 187 -14.41 -16.67 3.56
N ALA A 188 -15.34 -15.95 4.17
CA ALA A 188 -16.73 -15.83 3.72
C ALA A 188 -16.96 -14.72 2.68
N LEU A 189 -15.95 -13.95 2.32
CA LEU A 189 -16.08 -12.87 1.31
C LEU A 189 -16.57 -13.44 -0.04
N GLN A 190 -17.35 -12.65 -0.75
CA GLN A 190 -17.92 -13.05 -2.03
C GLN A 190 -17.65 -11.98 -3.10
N ASN A 191 -17.49 -12.45 -4.35
CA ASN A 191 -17.40 -11.58 -5.52
C ASN A 191 -16.27 -10.54 -5.44
N ILE A 192 -15.11 -10.92 -4.90
CA ILE A 192 -13.93 -10.06 -4.85
C ILE A 192 -13.21 -10.09 -6.19
N ASP A 193 -13.06 -8.92 -6.83
CA ASP A 193 -12.32 -8.81 -8.08
C ASP A 193 -10.82 -8.80 -7.85
N VAL A 194 -10.36 -8.05 -6.85
CA VAL A 194 -8.94 -7.94 -6.50
C VAL A 194 -8.77 -7.99 -4.98
N ALA A 195 -7.89 -8.83 -4.48
CA ALA A 195 -7.57 -8.92 -3.06
C ALA A 195 -6.10 -8.57 -2.80
N PHE A 196 -5.87 -7.70 -1.85
CA PHE A 196 -4.55 -7.43 -1.26
C PHE A 196 -4.48 -8.14 0.08
N VAL A 197 -3.57 -9.11 0.22
CA VAL A 197 -3.54 -10.03 1.36
C VAL A 197 -2.20 -9.99 2.05
N CYS A 198 -2.21 -9.72 3.36
CA CYS A 198 -1.02 -9.70 4.21
C CYS A 198 -0.46 -11.11 4.46
N MET A 199 0.86 -11.18 4.64
CA MET A 199 1.55 -12.39 5.11
C MET A 199 2.88 -12.02 5.76
N ASN A 200 2.86 -11.59 7.03
CA ASN A 200 4.02 -11.08 7.75
C ASN A 200 4.16 -11.77 9.12
N LEU A 201 4.98 -12.80 9.18
CA LEU A 201 5.28 -13.46 10.47
C LEU A 201 6.19 -12.58 11.34
N PRO A 202 6.01 -12.67 12.68
CA PRO A 202 5.08 -13.52 13.44
C PRO A 202 3.68 -12.94 13.60
N TYR A 203 3.39 -11.77 13.04
CA TYR A 203 2.24 -10.92 13.37
C TYR A 203 0.94 -11.37 12.73
N THR A 204 0.99 -11.86 11.48
CA THR A 204 -0.18 -12.27 10.72
C THR A 204 -0.12 -13.75 10.37
N MET A 205 -0.07 -14.15 9.11
CA MET A 205 -0.06 -15.55 8.67
C MET A 205 1.11 -15.82 7.73
N PRO A 206 1.62 -17.07 7.66
CA PRO A 206 2.60 -17.45 6.67
C PRO A 206 1.96 -17.58 5.28
N PRO A 207 2.78 -17.63 4.21
CA PRO A 207 2.31 -17.76 2.83
C PRO A 207 1.33 -18.92 2.59
N GLU A 208 1.53 -20.07 3.23
CA GLU A 208 0.66 -21.24 3.11
C GLU A 208 -0.75 -21.00 3.65
N GLU A 209 -0.84 -20.37 4.83
CA GLU A 209 -2.13 -20.04 5.45
C GLU A 209 -2.84 -18.94 4.66
N ALA A 210 -2.08 -17.94 4.13
CA ALA A 210 -2.61 -16.91 3.26
C ALA A 210 -3.19 -17.51 1.97
N ALA A 211 -2.47 -18.44 1.33
CA ALA A 211 -2.96 -19.14 0.14
C ALA A 211 -4.22 -19.96 0.44
N ASP A 212 -4.26 -20.65 1.58
CA ASP A 212 -5.44 -21.42 2.00
C ASP A 212 -6.65 -20.51 2.26
N ALA A 213 -6.46 -19.38 2.93
CA ALA A 213 -7.53 -18.39 3.13
C ALA A 213 -8.03 -17.81 1.80
N VAL A 214 -7.13 -17.46 0.87
CA VAL A 214 -7.46 -16.95 -0.47
C VAL A 214 -8.28 -17.95 -1.28
N LYS A 215 -7.96 -19.26 -1.21
CA LYS A 215 -8.78 -20.30 -1.86
C LYS A 215 -10.24 -20.30 -1.39
N ALA A 216 -10.48 -20.02 -0.10
CA ALA A 216 -11.82 -20.08 0.47
C ALA A 216 -12.73 -18.98 -0.11
N PHE A 217 -12.26 -17.73 -0.27
CA PHE A 217 -13.09 -16.64 -0.82
C PHE A 217 -12.87 -16.38 -2.32
N HIS A 218 -11.91 -17.05 -2.93
CA HIS A 218 -11.67 -17.18 -4.35
C HIS A 218 -11.78 -15.87 -5.15
N PRO A 219 -10.90 -14.89 -4.93
CA PRO A 219 -10.90 -13.64 -5.70
C PRO A 219 -10.43 -13.89 -7.14
N LYS A 220 -10.76 -13.00 -8.10
CA LYS A 220 -10.24 -13.13 -9.47
C LYS A 220 -8.74 -12.90 -9.53
N ILE A 221 -8.25 -11.88 -8.80
CA ILE A 221 -6.84 -11.50 -8.72
C ILE A 221 -6.46 -11.39 -7.25
N VAL A 222 -5.28 -11.90 -6.88
CA VAL A 222 -4.69 -11.68 -5.57
C VAL A 222 -3.30 -11.07 -5.68
N ILE A 223 -3.01 -10.12 -4.81
CA ILE A 223 -1.75 -9.37 -4.72
C ILE A 223 -1.26 -9.44 -3.27
N PRO A 224 -0.14 -10.13 -3.01
CA PRO A 224 0.51 -10.05 -1.71
C PRO A 224 0.92 -8.63 -1.39
N TYR A 225 0.61 -8.16 -0.18
CA TYR A 225 1.13 -6.92 0.37
C TYR A 225 1.48 -7.15 1.85
N HIS A 226 2.15 -6.22 2.53
CA HIS A 226 2.52 -6.42 3.93
C HIS A 226 3.17 -7.79 4.17
N TYR A 227 4.19 -8.14 3.35
CA TYR A 227 4.76 -9.50 3.30
C TYR A 227 6.24 -9.56 3.69
N ARG A 228 6.78 -8.55 4.38
CA ARG A 228 8.22 -8.45 4.67
C ARG A 228 8.81 -9.78 5.15
N GLY A 229 9.81 -10.29 4.41
CA GLY A 229 10.51 -11.53 4.74
C GLY A 229 9.78 -12.83 4.39
N SER A 230 8.56 -12.78 3.86
CA SER A 230 7.82 -13.96 3.45
C SER A 230 8.22 -14.45 2.05
N ASP A 231 8.24 -15.75 1.86
CA ASP A 231 8.51 -16.37 0.55
C ASP A 231 7.25 -16.38 -0.33
N LEU A 232 7.18 -15.42 -1.24
CA LEU A 232 6.05 -15.28 -2.15
C LEU A 232 5.95 -16.42 -3.18
N ALA A 233 7.03 -17.20 -3.43
CA ALA A 233 6.96 -18.38 -4.29
C ALA A 233 6.11 -19.47 -3.67
N VAL A 234 6.17 -19.65 -2.35
CA VAL A 234 5.31 -20.57 -1.60
C VAL A 234 3.84 -20.16 -1.72
N PHE A 235 3.53 -18.87 -1.53
CA PHE A 235 2.18 -18.36 -1.71
C PHE A 235 1.65 -18.61 -3.13
N LYS A 236 2.43 -18.26 -4.15
CA LYS A 236 2.05 -18.45 -5.56
C LYS A 236 1.83 -19.92 -5.88
N LYS A 237 2.74 -20.80 -5.45
CA LYS A 237 2.62 -22.25 -5.62
C LYS A 237 1.35 -22.79 -4.94
N GLY A 238 1.03 -22.28 -3.76
CA GLY A 238 -0.19 -22.65 -3.05
C GLY A 238 -1.48 -22.37 -3.80
N LEU A 239 -1.47 -21.46 -4.80
CA LEU A 239 -2.62 -21.08 -5.61
C LEU A 239 -2.61 -21.67 -7.03
N GLU A 240 -1.61 -22.47 -7.40
CA GLU A 240 -1.57 -23.13 -8.71
C GLU A 240 -2.81 -24.01 -8.93
N GLY A 241 -3.33 -23.99 -10.16
CA GLY A 241 -4.52 -24.76 -10.55
C GLY A 241 -5.86 -24.23 -10.03
N THR A 242 -5.88 -23.15 -9.23
CA THR A 242 -7.13 -22.56 -8.70
C THR A 242 -7.86 -21.65 -9.69
N GLY A 243 -7.21 -21.17 -10.74
CA GLY A 243 -7.75 -20.14 -11.64
C GLY A 243 -7.62 -18.72 -11.11
N ILE A 244 -7.09 -18.51 -9.89
CA ILE A 244 -6.85 -17.20 -9.30
C ILE A 244 -5.56 -16.61 -9.92
N GLU A 245 -5.64 -15.40 -10.47
CA GLU A 245 -4.46 -14.68 -10.97
C GLU A 245 -3.63 -14.15 -9.80
N VAL A 246 -2.36 -14.54 -9.70
CA VAL A 246 -1.43 -14.05 -8.66
C VAL A 246 -0.51 -13.00 -9.28
N ARG A 247 -0.58 -11.76 -8.80
CA ARG A 247 0.35 -10.67 -9.18
C ARG A 247 1.30 -10.37 -8.04
N LEU A 248 2.59 -10.49 -8.29
CA LEU A 248 3.63 -10.13 -7.33
C LEU A 248 4.13 -8.71 -7.65
N LEU A 249 3.94 -7.78 -6.73
CA LEU A 249 4.36 -6.39 -6.86
C LEU A 249 5.48 -6.08 -5.87
N GLU A 250 6.31 -5.09 -6.21
CA GLU A 250 7.35 -4.61 -5.31
C GLU A 250 6.76 -3.63 -4.29
N TRP A 251 6.69 -4.07 -3.02
CA TRP A 251 6.22 -3.24 -1.90
C TRP A 251 7.36 -2.69 -1.04
N TYR A 252 8.61 -3.10 -1.32
CA TYR A 252 9.79 -2.72 -0.54
C TYR A 252 10.90 -2.25 -1.46
N PRO A 253 10.68 -1.15 -2.24
CA PRO A 253 11.70 -0.63 -3.13
C PRO A 253 12.95 -0.27 -2.33
N LYS A 254 14.12 -0.61 -2.89
CA LYS A 254 15.46 -0.40 -2.28
C LYS A 254 15.91 1.05 -2.37
#